data_fa9583f0680d61486d2da53686c01f09
#
_entry.id   fa9583f0680d61486d2da53686c01f09
#
_cell.length_a   1.000
_cell.length_b   1.000
_cell.length_c   1.000
_cell.angle_alpha   90.00
_cell.angle_beta   90.00
_cell.angle_gamma   90.00
#
_symmetry.space_group_name_H-M   'P 1'
#
loop_
_entity.id
_entity.type
_entity.pdbx_description
1 polymer ?
#
loop_
_entity_poly.entity_id
_entity_poly.type
_entity_poly.pdbx_seq_one_letter_code
_entity_poly.pdbx_strand_id
1 'polypeptide(L)'
;MNESGWRATLKGLLLAVLIGLPTGHAQAVKPVVVLTVNDVISPASADYVVRGLDKAADEHAQLVVLGIDTPGGLDTSMRSIIKAILASPVPVASYVAPSGARAASAGTYILYASHIAAMAPGTNLGAATPVRVGMPGQPDPGGNPPAAPRSDKNPEPDTDTLSHKQINDAAAYIRGLAQLRGRNAEWAEQAVREAVSLPAQEALKLKVVDYVADDLNGLLRQLDGKFLIAAGQAVQLHTLGAAVIHHDPDWRTQLLSVITHPSVALILMMIGIYGLFFEFVNPGTAVPGVLGGICLLLGLYALQLLPVNYAGVALILLGIAFMVAEAFLPTFGVIGFGGIVSFVVGAVILMDTDVPGYGIPLPLIVGLAVVSALLLATLASMALRARQRQQVAGDAGLVGSVTAITAVQTGNPYNGWVLLQGEHWQVLSATPLQTGQLVRVVARKGLLLEVTTAEAAPRGG
;
A
#
# COMPACT_ATOMS: atom_id res chain seq x y z
N MET A 1 -37.50 -84.10 -20.97
CA MET A 1 -37.64 -82.67 -20.60
C MET A 1 -36.30 -82.28 -20.00
N ASN A 2 -35.59 -81.31 -20.67
CA ASN A 2 -34.13 -81.11 -20.48
C ASN A 2 -33.83 -80.11 -19.38
N GLU A 3 -33.20 -80.55 -18.30
CA GLU A 3 -32.85 -79.74 -17.14
C GLU A 3 -31.87 -78.55 -17.46
N SER A 4 -31.24 -78.53 -18.61
CA SER A 4 -30.36 -77.50 -19.06
C SER A 4 -31.02 -76.21 -19.50
N GLY A 5 -32.27 -76.26 -19.97
CA GLY A 5 -33.01 -75.06 -20.43
C GLY A 5 -33.52 -74.17 -19.28
N TRP A 6 -33.89 -74.75 -18.16
CA TRP A 6 -34.46 -74.00 -17.04
C TRP A 6 -33.36 -73.22 -16.22
N ARG A 7 -32.16 -73.79 -16.16
CA ARG A 7 -31.01 -73.10 -15.55
C ARG A 7 -30.49 -71.87 -16.38
N ALA A 8 -30.62 -71.95 -17.73
CA ALA A 8 -30.28 -70.84 -18.59
C ALA A 8 -31.28 -69.67 -18.49
N THR A 9 -32.58 -70.00 -18.43
CA THR A 9 -33.68 -69.00 -18.26
C THR A 9 -33.64 -68.31 -16.85
N LEU A 10 -33.31 -69.10 -15.80
CA LEU A 10 -33.20 -68.55 -14.43
C LEU A 10 -31.97 -67.61 -14.31
N LYS A 11 -30.84 -67.96 -14.96
CA LYS A 11 -29.65 -67.06 -14.99
C LYS A 11 -29.90 -65.81 -15.83
N GLY A 12 -30.64 -65.88 -16.91
CA GLY A 12 -31.04 -64.73 -17.71
C GLY A 12 -31.99 -63.80 -16.96
N LEU A 13 -32.95 -64.33 -16.17
CA LEU A 13 -33.85 -63.52 -15.36
C LEU A 13 -33.14 -62.85 -14.17
N LEU A 14 -32.19 -63.56 -13.53
CA LEU A 14 -31.39 -62.99 -12.43
C LEU A 14 -30.45 -61.88 -12.93
N LEU A 15 -29.87 -62.02 -14.14
CA LEU A 15 -29.03 -61.00 -14.76
C LEU A 15 -29.83 -59.75 -15.16
N ALA A 16 -31.08 -59.94 -15.65
CA ALA A 16 -31.98 -58.85 -16.00
C ALA A 16 -32.50 -58.07 -14.79
N VAL A 17 -32.68 -58.71 -13.63
CA VAL A 17 -33.07 -58.04 -12.38
C VAL A 17 -31.89 -57.24 -11.80
N LEU A 18 -30.63 -57.67 -12.00
CA LEU A 18 -29.45 -56.92 -11.54
C LEU A 18 -29.16 -55.68 -12.41
N ILE A 19 -29.59 -55.63 -13.69
CA ILE A 19 -29.38 -54.48 -14.59
C ILE A 19 -30.50 -53.43 -14.43
N GLY A 20 -31.63 -53.79 -13.81
CA GLY A 20 -32.79 -52.92 -13.61
C GLY A 20 -32.86 -52.18 -12.28
N LEU A 21 -31.84 -52.26 -11.42
CA LEU A 21 -31.75 -51.39 -10.26
C LEU A 21 -31.45 -50.00 -10.75
N PRO A 22 -32.34 -48.99 -10.56
CA PRO A 22 -31.99 -47.62 -10.84
C PRO A 22 -30.78 -47.29 -9.94
N THR A 23 -29.62 -47.13 -10.55
CA THR A 23 -28.54 -46.44 -9.88
C THR A 23 -29.04 -45.04 -9.61
N GLY A 24 -29.68 -44.89 -8.45
CA GLY A 24 -29.98 -43.56 -7.92
C GLY A 24 -28.63 -42.83 -7.84
N HIS A 25 -28.37 -42.02 -8.85
CA HIS A 25 -27.31 -41.04 -8.74
C HIS A 25 -27.73 -40.17 -7.56
N ALA A 26 -27.19 -40.45 -6.38
CA ALA A 26 -27.26 -39.51 -5.28
C ALA A 26 -26.64 -38.21 -5.87
N GLN A 27 -27.53 -37.27 -6.20
CA GLN A 27 -27.12 -35.99 -6.75
C GLN A 27 -26.20 -35.38 -5.69
N ALA A 28 -24.91 -35.32 -5.98
CA ALA A 28 -23.95 -34.83 -5.03
C ALA A 28 -24.41 -33.44 -4.58
N VAL A 29 -24.62 -33.28 -3.27
CA VAL A 29 -25.09 -32.02 -2.71
C VAL A 29 -24.01 -30.97 -3.07
N LYS A 30 -24.41 -29.91 -3.77
CA LYS A 30 -23.52 -28.84 -4.19
C LYS A 30 -22.87 -28.20 -2.96
N PRO A 31 -21.60 -27.83 -3.03
CA PRO A 31 -20.87 -27.29 -1.88
C PRO A 31 -21.38 -25.91 -1.46
N VAL A 32 -21.11 -25.56 -0.21
CA VAL A 32 -21.21 -24.20 0.34
C VAL A 32 -19.81 -23.63 0.40
N VAL A 33 -19.58 -22.50 -0.22
CA VAL A 33 -18.30 -21.79 -0.17
C VAL A 33 -18.33 -20.73 0.93
N VAL A 34 -17.26 -20.64 1.72
CA VAL A 34 -17.10 -19.64 2.78
C VAL A 34 -15.96 -18.70 2.42
N LEU A 35 -16.26 -17.41 2.40
CA LEU A 35 -15.30 -16.31 2.29
C LEU A 35 -15.33 -15.55 3.61
N THR A 36 -14.17 -15.06 4.08
CA THR A 36 -14.10 -14.35 5.36
C THR A 36 -13.40 -13.00 5.21
N VAL A 37 -14.06 -11.94 5.70
CA VAL A 37 -13.53 -10.57 5.74
C VAL A 37 -13.50 -10.10 7.19
N ASN A 38 -12.30 -10.06 7.78
CA ASN A 38 -12.06 -9.74 9.20
C ASN A 38 -11.28 -8.44 9.37
N ASP A 39 -11.47 -7.46 8.51
CA ASP A 39 -10.74 -6.19 8.60
C ASP A 39 -11.47 -5.10 7.78
N VAL A 40 -10.81 -3.97 7.59
CA VAL A 40 -11.30 -2.85 6.78
C VAL A 40 -11.64 -3.29 5.35
N ILE A 41 -12.78 -2.82 4.84
CA ILE A 41 -13.18 -3.02 3.45
C ILE A 41 -12.25 -2.20 2.54
N SER A 42 -11.22 -2.85 2.05
CA SER A 42 -10.12 -2.32 1.25
C SER A 42 -10.17 -2.82 -0.20
N PRO A 43 -9.33 -2.29 -1.10
CA PRO A 43 -9.21 -2.84 -2.46
C PRO A 43 -8.83 -4.33 -2.47
N ALA A 44 -8.02 -4.77 -1.51
CA ALA A 44 -7.62 -6.17 -1.38
C ALA A 44 -8.79 -7.06 -0.99
N SER A 45 -9.60 -6.65 0.01
CA SER A 45 -10.78 -7.41 0.43
C SER A 45 -11.85 -7.43 -0.67
N ALA A 46 -11.99 -6.34 -1.44
CA ALA A 46 -12.90 -6.30 -2.58
C ALA A 46 -12.47 -7.26 -3.70
N ASP A 47 -11.19 -7.26 -4.09
CA ASP A 47 -10.64 -8.20 -5.09
C ASP A 47 -10.83 -9.66 -4.63
N TYR A 48 -10.57 -9.94 -3.36
CA TYR A 48 -10.75 -11.26 -2.77
C TYR A 48 -12.21 -11.74 -2.84
N VAL A 49 -13.17 -10.92 -2.41
CA VAL A 49 -14.58 -11.29 -2.41
C VAL A 49 -15.10 -11.46 -3.84
N VAL A 50 -14.76 -10.54 -4.76
CA VAL A 50 -15.19 -10.62 -6.16
C VAL A 50 -14.68 -11.91 -6.81
N ARG A 51 -13.39 -12.21 -6.71
CA ARG A 51 -12.81 -13.46 -7.24
C ARG A 51 -13.37 -14.70 -6.54
N GLY A 52 -13.64 -14.62 -5.24
CA GLY A 52 -14.24 -15.70 -4.48
C GLY A 52 -15.65 -16.03 -4.96
N LEU A 53 -16.47 -15.01 -5.30
CA LEU A 53 -17.79 -15.19 -5.88
C LEU A 53 -17.74 -15.81 -7.28
N ASP A 54 -16.83 -15.35 -8.14
CA ASP A 54 -16.63 -15.91 -9.47
C ASP A 54 -16.20 -17.39 -9.38
N LYS A 55 -15.24 -17.69 -8.52
CA LYS A 55 -14.77 -19.06 -8.29
C LYS A 55 -15.88 -19.98 -7.73
N ALA A 56 -16.69 -19.47 -6.80
CA ALA A 56 -17.83 -20.24 -6.28
C ALA A 56 -18.87 -20.57 -7.38
N ALA A 57 -19.06 -19.66 -8.34
CA ALA A 57 -19.90 -19.91 -9.50
C ALA A 57 -19.30 -21.00 -10.41
N ASP A 58 -18.02 -20.96 -10.70
CA ASP A 58 -17.29 -21.96 -11.49
C ASP A 58 -17.31 -23.35 -10.81
N GLU A 59 -17.24 -23.40 -9.49
CA GLU A 59 -17.36 -24.61 -8.68
C GLU A 59 -18.81 -25.10 -8.50
N HIS A 60 -19.76 -24.41 -9.12
CA HIS A 60 -21.19 -24.71 -9.01
C HIS A 60 -21.71 -24.78 -7.57
N ALA A 61 -21.18 -23.94 -6.69
CA ALA A 61 -21.64 -23.83 -5.32
C ALA A 61 -23.14 -23.48 -5.27
N GLN A 62 -23.84 -23.99 -4.25
CA GLN A 62 -25.25 -23.64 -4.05
C GLN A 62 -25.43 -22.36 -3.22
N LEU A 63 -24.41 -21.98 -2.44
CA LEU A 63 -24.44 -20.85 -1.53
C LEU A 63 -23.00 -20.36 -1.30
N VAL A 64 -22.81 -19.05 -1.27
CA VAL A 64 -21.63 -18.43 -0.69
C VAL A 64 -21.99 -17.83 0.67
N VAL A 65 -21.27 -18.17 1.72
CA VAL A 65 -21.36 -17.51 3.02
C VAL A 65 -20.20 -16.52 3.14
N LEU A 66 -20.53 -15.25 3.22
CA LEU A 66 -19.56 -14.17 3.46
C LEU A 66 -19.54 -13.83 4.95
N GLY A 67 -18.57 -14.38 5.67
CA GLY A 67 -18.30 -14.03 7.07
C GLY A 67 -17.73 -12.62 7.17
N ILE A 68 -18.33 -11.79 8.04
CA ILE A 68 -18.00 -10.37 8.16
C ILE A 68 -17.67 -10.02 9.60
N ASP A 69 -16.49 -9.42 9.81
CA ASP A 69 -16.11 -8.65 10.99
C ASP A 69 -15.35 -7.40 10.53
N THR A 70 -16.05 -6.28 10.40
CA THR A 70 -15.46 -5.06 9.82
C THR A 70 -15.91 -3.78 10.55
N PRO A 71 -14.98 -2.85 10.79
CA PRO A 71 -15.31 -1.50 11.24
C PRO A 71 -15.88 -0.62 10.12
N GLY A 72 -15.84 -1.09 8.86
CA GLY A 72 -16.17 -0.32 7.66
C GLY A 72 -15.04 -0.31 6.65
N GLY A 73 -14.99 0.71 5.80
CA GLY A 73 -13.92 0.88 4.84
C GLY A 73 -14.27 1.78 3.66
N LEU A 74 -13.60 1.59 2.53
CA LEU A 74 -13.71 2.46 1.37
C LEU A 74 -15.03 2.24 0.61
N ASP A 75 -15.72 3.33 0.27
CA ASP A 75 -16.97 3.31 -0.50
C ASP A 75 -16.79 2.62 -1.86
N THR A 76 -15.70 2.87 -2.56
CA THR A 76 -15.40 2.24 -3.85
C THR A 76 -15.26 0.73 -3.75
N SER A 77 -14.59 0.24 -2.72
CA SER A 77 -14.42 -1.20 -2.43
C SER A 77 -15.75 -1.84 -2.03
N MET A 78 -16.52 -1.20 -1.15
CA MET A 78 -17.86 -1.62 -0.76
C MET A 78 -18.78 -1.75 -1.98
N ARG A 79 -18.84 -0.72 -2.84
CA ARG A 79 -19.67 -0.74 -4.06
C ARG A 79 -19.24 -1.84 -5.03
N SER A 80 -17.95 -2.16 -5.12
CA SER A 80 -17.44 -3.26 -5.95
C SER A 80 -17.95 -4.61 -5.44
N ILE A 81 -17.87 -4.85 -4.13
CA ILE A 81 -18.42 -6.06 -3.48
C ILE A 81 -19.93 -6.16 -3.72
N ILE A 82 -20.67 -5.07 -3.47
CA ILE A 82 -22.12 -5.03 -3.67
C ILE A 82 -22.51 -5.36 -5.11
N LYS A 83 -21.84 -4.77 -6.10
CA LYS A 83 -22.09 -5.07 -7.52
C LYS A 83 -21.87 -6.55 -7.82
N ALA A 84 -20.81 -7.16 -7.29
CA ALA A 84 -20.53 -8.59 -7.46
C ALA A 84 -21.61 -9.46 -6.80
N ILE A 85 -22.06 -9.11 -5.58
CA ILE A 85 -23.17 -9.83 -4.90
C ILE A 85 -24.46 -9.75 -5.70
N LEU A 86 -24.82 -8.58 -6.22
CA LEU A 86 -26.05 -8.38 -7.00
C LEU A 86 -26.01 -9.12 -8.34
N ALA A 87 -24.84 -9.26 -8.95
CA ALA A 87 -24.65 -9.97 -10.22
C ALA A 87 -24.39 -11.48 -10.05
N SER A 88 -24.15 -11.95 -8.82
CA SER A 88 -23.79 -13.35 -8.57
C SER A 88 -24.91 -14.33 -8.93
N PRO A 89 -24.62 -15.36 -9.75
CA PRO A 89 -25.57 -16.44 -10.01
C PRO A 89 -25.74 -17.39 -8.81
N VAL A 90 -24.79 -17.36 -7.87
CA VAL A 90 -24.85 -18.12 -6.62
C VAL A 90 -25.38 -17.21 -5.52
N PRO A 91 -26.42 -17.64 -4.75
CA PRO A 91 -26.89 -16.88 -3.61
C PRO A 91 -25.77 -16.56 -2.62
N VAL A 92 -25.76 -15.35 -2.07
CA VAL A 92 -24.79 -14.90 -1.07
C VAL A 92 -25.50 -14.67 0.27
N ALA A 93 -25.02 -15.31 1.33
CA ALA A 93 -25.41 -15.07 2.71
C ALA A 93 -24.29 -14.29 3.43
N SER A 94 -24.52 -13.02 3.77
CA SER A 94 -23.60 -12.32 4.67
C SER A 94 -23.91 -12.72 6.11
N TYR A 95 -22.87 -13.12 6.86
CA TYR A 95 -22.98 -13.58 8.23
C TYR A 95 -22.00 -12.83 9.13
N VAL A 96 -22.52 -11.98 10.01
CA VAL A 96 -21.71 -11.25 10.99
C VAL A 96 -21.31 -12.20 12.11
N ALA A 97 -20.07 -12.64 12.11
CA ALA A 97 -19.52 -13.66 13.01
C ALA A 97 -18.00 -13.53 13.12
N PRO A 98 -17.40 -14.07 14.20
CA PRO A 98 -17.98 -14.75 15.35
C PRO A 98 -18.70 -13.80 16.33
N SER A 99 -19.20 -14.32 17.46
CA SER A 99 -19.71 -13.47 18.54
C SER A 99 -18.65 -12.41 18.95
N GLY A 100 -19.11 -11.14 19.07
CA GLY A 100 -18.24 -9.98 19.24
C GLY A 100 -17.86 -9.27 17.94
N ALA A 101 -18.10 -9.89 16.79
CA ALA A 101 -17.90 -9.26 15.48
C ALA A 101 -18.90 -8.14 15.21
N ARG A 102 -18.59 -7.32 14.22
CA ARG A 102 -19.46 -6.22 13.78
C ARG A 102 -19.50 -6.09 12.26
N ALA A 103 -20.61 -5.57 11.76
CA ALA A 103 -20.75 -5.10 10.39
C ALA A 103 -21.05 -3.60 10.40
N ALA A 104 -20.04 -2.76 10.68
CA ALA A 104 -20.21 -1.31 10.74
C ALA A 104 -19.97 -0.65 9.38
N SER A 105 -20.63 0.49 9.14
CA SER A 105 -20.43 1.32 7.95
C SER A 105 -20.58 0.50 6.65
N ALA A 106 -19.53 0.35 5.84
CA ALA A 106 -19.52 -0.44 4.61
C ALA A 106 -20.05 -1.88 4.81
N GLY A 107 -19.80 -2.50 5.97
CA GLY A 107 -20.30 -3.81 6.32
C GLY A 107 -21.84 -3.88 6.35
N THR A 108 -22.49 -2.84 6.86
CA THR A 108 -23.94 -2.73 6.86
C THR A 108 -24.52 -2.74 5.44
N TYR A 109 -23.94 -1.97 4.52
CA TYR A 109 -24.38 -1.96 3.11
C TYR A 109 -24.19 -3.32 2.42
N ILE A 110 -23.05 -3.99 2.65
CA ILE A 110 -22.77 -5.33 2.09
C ILE A 110 -23.82 -6.33 2.61
N LEU A 111 -24.14 -6.28 3.89
CA LEU A 111 -25.15 -7.11 4.50
C LEU A 111 -26.54 -6.85 3.89
N TYR A 112 -26.91 -5.58 3.69
CA TYR A 112 -28.18 -5.21 3.04
C TYR A 112 -28.25 -5.64 1.56
N ALA A 113 -27.13 -5.67 0.85
CA ALA A 113 -27.06 -6.11 -0.55
C ALA A 113 -27.22 -7.63 -0.71
N SER A 114 -26.84 -8.41 0.30
CA SER A 114 -26.76 -9.86 0.26
C SER A 114 -28.16 -10.52 0.18
N HIS A 115 -28.24 -11.69 -0.45
CA HIS A 115 -29.50 -12.43 -0.58
C HIS A 115 -30.05 -12.87 0.78
N ILE A 116 -29.13 -13.19 1.71
CA ILE A 116 -29.42 -13.51 3.09
C ILE A 116 -28.56 -12.63 3.98
N ALA A 117 -29.14 -12.05 5.02
CA ALA A 117 -28.46 -11.33 6.07
C ALA A 117 -28.59 -12.10 7.39
N ALA A 118 -27.48 -12.47 8.00
CA ALA A 118 -27.45 -13.23 9.23
C ALA A 118 -26.44 -12.67 10.23
N MET A 119 -26.68 -12.87 11.50
CA MET A 119 -25.80 -12.42 12.59
C MET A 119 -25.63 -13.52 13.63
N ALA A 120 -24.43 -13.57 14.24
CA ALA A 120 -24.22 -14.36 15.45
C ALA A 120 -24.70 -13.57 16.68
N PRO A 121 -25.08 -14.24 17.79
CA PRO A 121 -25.37 -13.57 19.05
C PRO A 121 -24.16 -12.73 19.53
N GLY A 122 -24.44 -11.58 20.13
CA GLY A 122 -23.40 -10.69 20.64
C GLY A 122 -22.65 -9.91 19.55
N THR A 123 -23.19 -9.85 18.34
CA THR A 123 -22.69 -9.01 17.23
C THR A 123 -23.56 -7.78 17.05
N ASN A 124 -23.06 -6.78 16.34
CA ASN A 124 -23.80 -5.56 16.01
C ASN A 124 -23.58 -5.13 14.55
N LEU A 125 -24.53 -4.34 14.04
CA LEU A 125 -24.43 -3.68 12.73
C LEU A 125 -24.94 -2.25 12.82
N GLY A 126 -24.58 -1.39 11.87
CA GLY A 126 -25.06 -0.02 11.79
C GLY A 126 -23.96 1.00 11.56
N ALA A 127 -24.14 2.22 12.12
CA ALA A 127 -23.21 3.34 12.00
C ALA A 127 -22.75 3.56 10.53
N ALA A 128 -23.74 3.67 9.62
CA ALA A 128 -23.51 3.64 8.16
C ALA A 128 -23.39 5.04 7.53
N THR A 129 -23.18 6.08 8.34
CA THR A 129 -22.97 7.46 7.87
C THR A 129 -21.68 7.53 7.04
N PRO A 130 -21.71 8.07 5.82
CA PRO A 130 -20.50 8.27 5.05
C PRO A 130 -19.59 9.30 5.74
N VAL A 131 -18.33 8.92 5.96
CA VAL A 131 -17.29 9.80 6.48
C VAL A 131 -16.46 10.35 5.31
N ARG A 132 -16.00 11.59 5.43
CA ARG A 132 -15.18 12.23 4.39
C ARG A 132 -13.77 11.65 4.40
N VAL A 133 -13.24 11.42 3.21
CA VAL A 133 -11.83 11.12 3.02
C VAL A 133 -11.23 12.31 2.26
N GLY A 134 -10.29 13.04 2.87
CA GLY A 134 -9.47 14.00 2.15
C GLY A 134 -9.83 15.49 2.25
N MET A 135 -10.52 15.96 3.31
CA MET A 135 -10.62 17.40 3.62
C MET A 135 -10.18 17.70 5.05
N PRO A 136 -9.23 18.63 5.28
CA PRO A 136 -8.84 19.03 6.62
C PRO A 136 -9.92 19.85 7.32
N GLY A 137 -10.28 19.45 8.53
CA GLY A 137 -10.78 20.34 9.52
C GLY A 137 -12.29 20.61 9.54
N GLN A 138 -13.08 19.68 10.11
CA GLN A 138 -14.25 20.07 10.86
C GLN A 138 -14.19 19.42 12.25
N PRO A 139 -14.45 20.20 13.32
CA PRO A 139 -14.50 19.66 14.68
C PRO A 139 -15.70 18.72 14.84
N ASP A 140 -15.48 17.69 15.66
CA ASP A 140 -16.46 16.72 16.13
C ASP A 140 -17.81 17.39 16.49
N PRO A 141 -18.99 16.86 16.03
CA PRO A 141 -20.30 17.46 16.36
C PRO A 141 -20.69 17.42 17.85
N GLY A 142 -19.83 16.92 18.73
CA GLY A 142 -20.09 16.75 20.17
C GLY A 142 -19.61 17.87 21.09
N GLY A 143 -18.92 18.89 20.61
CA GLY A 143 -18.41 19.99 21.44
C GLY A 143 -19.02 21.36 21.09
N ASN A 144 -19.90 21.87 21.90
CA ASN A 144 -20.40 23.26 21.79
C ASN A 144 -19.27 24.27 22.03
N PRO A 145 -18.86 25.09 21.06
CA PRO A 145 -18.12 26.31 21.31
C PRO A 145 -19.09 27.53 21.41
N PRO A 146 -18.75 28.56 22.19
CA PRO A 146 -19.60 29.74 22.31
C PRO A 146 -19.62 30.54 20.98
N ALA A 147 -20.81 31.00 20.63
CA ALA A 147 -21.11 31.80 19.46
C ALA A 147 -20.29 33.11 19.40
N ALA A 148 -19.46 33.25 18.37
CA ALA A 148 -18.91 34.54 17.94
C ALA A 148 -19.79 35.16 16.83
N PRO A 149 -19.89 36.51 16.73
CA PRO A 149 -20.84 37.18 15.84
C PRO A 149 -20.48 36.97 14.35
N ARG A 150 -21.46 36.58 13.54
CA ARG A 150 -21.36 36.45 12.09
C ARG A 150 -21.20 37.83 11.45
N SER A 151 -20.12 38.00 10.70
CA SER A 151 -19.96 39.11 9.76
C SER A 151 -20.39 38.60 8.39
N ASP A 152 -21.42 39.25 7.83
CA ASP A 152 -21.89 39.03 6.48
C ASP A 152 -20.83 39.41 5.42
N LYS A 153 -20.61 38.50 4.47
CA LYS A 153 -20.29 38.70 3.03
C LYS A 153 -19.18 37.77 2.53
N ASN A 154 -19.56 36.62 2.06
CA ASN A 154 -19.18 36.00 0.77
C ASN A 154 -19.77 34.57 0.71
N PRO A 155 -20.40 34.11 -0.35
CA PRO A 155 -20.78 32.71 -0.46
C PRO A 155 -19.54 31.87 -0.80
N GLU A 156 -18.85 31.37 0.23
CA GLU A 156 -18.01 30.20 0.06
C GLU A 156 -18.92 29.02 -0.33
N PRO A 157 -18.52 28.14 -1.26
CA PRO A 157 -19.33 26.98 -1.62
C PRO A 157 -19.52 26.12 -0.36
N ASP A 158 -20.80 26.06 0.09
CA ASP A 158 -21.28 25.39 1.27
C ASP A 158 -20.66 23.98 1.41
N THR A 159 -19.68 23.83 2.29
CA THR A 159 -19.20 22.53 2.77
C THR A 159 -20.35 21.67 3.31
N ASP A 160 -21.38 22.28 3.85
CA ASP A 160 -22.63 21.65 4.25
C ASP A 160 -23.38 21.02 3.06
N THR A 161 -23.45 21.67 1.93
CA THR A 161 -24.17 21.16 0.74
C THR A 161 -23.57 19.87 0.20
N LEU A 162 -22.23 19.75 0.18
CA LEU A 162 -21.55 18.52 -0.26
C LEU A 162 -21.76 17.36 0.73
N SER A 163 -21.72 17.62 2.03
CA SER A 163 -22.00 16.62 3.06
C SER A 163 -23.44 16.12 2.96
N HIS A 164 -24.40 17.02 2.84
CA HIS A 164 -25.81 16.66 2.67
C HIS A 164 -26.05 15.84 1.39
N LYS A 165 -25.34 16.16 0.30
CA LYS A 165 -25.42 15.39 -0.95
C LYS A 165 -24.91 13.95 -0.75
N GLN A 166 -23.77 13.77 -0.08
CA GLN A 166 -23.20 12.44 0.19
C GLN A 166 -24.11 11.61 1.11
N ILE A 167 -24.64 12.21 2.18
CA ILE A 167 -25.56 11.53 3.10
C ILE A 167 -26.86 11.14 2.36
N ASN A 168 -27.39 12.01 1.50
CA ASN A 168 -28.60 11.73 0.75
C ASN A 168 -28.39 10.63 -0.31
N ASP A 169 -27.24 10.60 -1.00
CA ASP A 169 -26.88 9.50 -1.92
C ASP A 169 -26.77 8.18 -1.17
N ALA A 170 -26.04 8.17 -0.06
CA ALA A 170 -25.86 6.99 0.78
C ALA A 170 -27.17 6.47 1.36
N ALA A 171 -28.04 7.36 1.85
CA ALA A 171 -29.38 7.00 2.35
C ALA A 171 -30.28 6.44 1.23
N ALA A 172 -30.24 7.04 0.04
CA ALA A 172 -30.98 6.52 -1.10
C ALA A 172 -30.45 5.14 -1.53
N TYR A 173 -29.13 4.96 -1.54
CA TYR A 173 -28.50 3.70 -1.92
C TYR A 173 -28.88 2.55 -0.97
N ILE A 174 -28.69 2.73 0.35
CA ILE A 174 -29.01 1.67 1.31
C ILE A 174 -30.53 1.37 1.36
N ARG A 175 -31.38 2.39 1.21
CA ARG A 175 -32.83 2.22 1.11
C ARG A 175 -33.20 1.39 -0.11
N GLY A 176 -32.57 1.62 -1.27
CA GLY A 176 -32.75 0.82 -2.47
C GLY A 176 -32.36 -0.65 -2.26
N LEU A 177 -31.24 -0.92 -1.58
CA LEU A 177 -30.82 -2.28 -1.23
C LEU A 177 -31.80 -2.95 -0.26
N ALA A 178 -32.29 -2.20 0.74
CA ALA A 178 -33.30 -2.69 1.68
C ALA A 178 -34.60 -3.10 0.98
N GLN A 179 -35.10 -2.26 0.08
CA GLN A 179 -36.29 -2.53 -0.73
C GLN A 179 -36.10 -3.72 -1.63
N LEU A 180 -34.97 -3.86 -2.30
CA LEU A 180 -34.62 -4.99 -3.16
C LEU A 180 -34.68 -6.33 -2.42
N ARG A 181 -34.28 -6.34 -1.15
CA ARG A 181 -34.20 -7.55 -0.31
C ARG A 181 -35.39 -7.70 0.66
N GLY A 182 -36.34 -6.79 0.63
CA GLY A 182 -37.52 -6.83 1.52
C GLY A 182 -37.23 -6.61 3.00
N ARG A 183 -36.11 -5.87 3.29
CA ARG A 183 -35.66 -5.53 4.64
C ARG A 183 -36.13 -4.13 5.06
N ASN A 184 -35.92 -3.80 6.34
CA ASN A 184 -36.35 -2.54 6.91
C ASN A 184 -35.57 -1.36 6.29
N ALA A 185 -36.25 -0.62 5.41
CA ALA A 185 -35.67 0.52 4.69
C ALA A 185 -35.62 1.80 5.54
N GLU A 186 -36.55 1.93 6.51
CA GLU A 186 -36.57 3.09 7.42
C GLU A 186 -35.38 3.07 8.38
N TRP A 187 -35.14 1.93 9.01
CA TRP A 187 -33.97 1.76 9.85
C TRP A 187 -32.67 1.89 9.06
N ALA A 188 -32.63 1.37 7.83
CA ALA A 188 -31.45 1.51 6.96
C ALA A 188 -31.11 2.99 6.71
N GLU A 189 -32.11 3.84 6.50
CA GLU A 189 -31.91 5.28 6.34
C GLU A 189 -31.47 5.93 7.66
N GLN A 190 -32.01 5.53 8.81
CA GLN A 190 -31.57 6.00 10.14
C GLN A 190 -30.11 5.62 10.42
N ALA A 191 -29.66 4.42 10.04
CA ALA A 191 -28.27 4.00 10.19
C ALA A 191 -27.30 4.91 9.42
N VAL A 192 -27.77 5.53 8.30
CA VAL A 192 -26.97 6.49 7.53
C VAL A 192 -27.06 7.91 8.09
N ARG A 193 -28.27 8.36 8.44
CA ARG A 193 -28.51 9.76 8.87
C ARG A 193 -28.14 10.03 10.33
N GLU A 194 -28.34 9.02 11.19
CA GLU A 194 -28.26 9.14 12.65
C GLU A 194 -27.17 8.22 13.25
N ALA A 195 -26.46 7.48 12.40
CA ALA A 195 -25.41 6.54 12.82
C ALA A 195 -25.88 5.48 13.84
N VAL A 196 -27.16 5.13 13.84
CA VAL A 196 -27.71 4.13 14.77
C VAL A 196 -27.13 2.74 14.52
N SER A 197 -27.06 1.93 15.58
CA SER A 197 -26.60 0.54 15.53
C SER A 197 -27.54 -0.36 16.30
N LEU A 198 -27.61 -1.64 15.90
CA LEU A 198 -28.44 -2.66 16.55
C LEU A 198 -27.65 -3.91 16.89
N PRO A 199 -27.92 -4.54 18.03
CA PRO A 199 -27.48 -5.90 18.33
C PRO A 199 -28.32 -6.92 17.54
N ALA A 200 -27.80 -8.13 17.37
CA ALA A 200 -28.34 -9.18 16.50
C ALA A 200 -29.85 -9.47 16.74
N GLN A 201 -30.29 -9.56 17.99
CA GLN A 201 -31.68 -9.91 18.30
C GLN A 201 -32.68 -8.79 17.94
N GLU A 202 -32.28 -7.53 18.12
CA GLU A 202 -33.08 -6.38 17.74
C GLU A 202 -33.13 -6.22 16.23
N ALA A 203 -32.01 -6.47 15.56
CA ALA A 203 -31.91 -6.46 14.10
C ALA A 203 -32.87 -7.50 13.47
N LEU A 204 -33.00 -8.70 14.07
CA LEU A 204 -33.95 -9.71 13.63
C LEU A 204 -35.39 -9.25 13.85
N LYS A 205 -35.71 -8.71 15.03
CA LYS A 205 -37.07 -8.22 15.35
C LYS A 205 -37.53 -7.11 14.42
N LEU A 206 -36.62 -6.20 14.07
CA LEU A 206 -36.87 -5.07 13.16
C LEU A 206 -36.79 -5.44 11.69
N LYS A 207 -36.55 -6.71 11.33
CA LYS A 207 -36.34 -7.18 9.95
C LYS A 207 -35.20 -6.48 9.22
N VAL A 208 -34.17 -6.14 9.96
CA VAL A 208 -32.90 -5.63 9.41
C VAL A 208 -32.06 -6.80 8.93
N VAL A 209 -32.10 -7.92 9.65
CA VAL A 209 -31.50 -9.19 9.24
C VAL A 209 -32.56 -10.28 9.17
N ASP A 210 -32.26 -11.36 8.45
CA ASP A 210 -33.19 -12.46 8.20
C ASP A 210 -33.06 -13.58 9.23
N TYR A 211 -31.82 -13.78 9.77
CA TYR A 211 -31.52 -14.88 10.68
C TYR A 211 -30.56 -14.46 11.77
N VAL A 212 -30.70 -15.11 12.95
CA VAL A 212 -29.68 -15.17 14.00
C VAL A 212 -29.31 -16.63 14.20
N ALA A 213 -28.01 -16.93 14.16
CA ALA A 213 -27.49 -18.28 14.31
C ALA A 213 -26.19 -18.25 15.13
N ASP A 214 -26.02 -19.23 16.03
CA ASP A 214 -24.86 -19.27 16.93
C ASP A 214 -23.55 -19.57 16.18
N ASP A 215 -23.63 -20.39 15.14
CA ASP A 215 -22.51 -20.79 14.30
C ASP A 215 -22.93 -21.01 12.84
N LEU A 216 -21.97 -21.26 11.96
CA LEU A 216 -22.19 -21.53 10.55
C LEU A 216 -23.12 -22.74 10.35
N ASN A 217 -22.95 -23.81 11.11
CA ASN A 217 -23.78 -25.01 11.00
C ASN A 217 -25.23 -24.72 11.39
N GLY A 218 -25.44 -23.89 12.42
CA GLY A 218 -26.73 -23.38 12.83
C GLY A 218 -27.40 -22.57 11.75
N LEU A 219 -26.65 -21.70 11.08
CA LEU A 219 -27.13 -20.93 9.93
C LEU A 219 -27.52 -21.86 8.78
N LEU A 220 -26.67 -22.80 8.38
CA LEU A 220 -26.94 -23.74 7.30
C LEU A 220 -28.18 -24.60 7.58
N ARG A 221 -28.42 -25.04 8.82
CA ARG A 221 -29.66 -25.76 9.20
C ARG A 221 -30.90 -24.89 9.00
N GLN A 222 -30.84 -23.58 9.27
CA GLN A 222 -31.98 -22.68 9.10
C GLN A 222 -32.26 -22.37 7.62
N LEU A 223 -31.22 -22.46 6.77
CA LEU A 223 -31.32 -22.18 5.34
C LEU A 223 -31.74 -23.37 4.49
N ASP A 224 -31.71 -24.58 5.03
CA ASP A 224 -32.06 -25.78 4.29
C ASP A 224 -33.52 -25.77 3.78
N GLY A 225 -33.69 -26.13 2.53
CA GLY A 225 -35.00 -26.12 1.85
C GLY A 225 -35.49 -24.72 1.44
N LYS A 226 -34.81 -23.64 1.74
CA LYS A 226 -35.22 -22.26 1.38
C LYS A 226 -35.08 -22.01 -0.12
N PHE A 227 -36.04 -21.25 -0.66
CA PHE A 227 -36.00 -20.76 -2.04
C PHE A 227 -35.49 -19.31 -2.06
N LEU A 228 -34.56 -19.02 -2.95
CA LEU A 228 -33.99 -17.69 -3.17
C LEU A 228 -33.98 -17.38 -4.66
N ILE A 229 -33.99 -16.10 -5.00
CA ILE A 229 -33.79 -15.64 -6.38
C ILE A 229 -32.34 -15.05 -6.46
N ALA A 230 -31.48 -15.67 -7.27
CA ALA A 230 -30.15 -15.18 -7.58
C ALA A 230 -30.03 -15.02 -9.10
N ALA A 231 -29.57 -13.84 -9.55
CA ALA A 231 -29.49 -13.46 -10.98
C ALA A 231 -30.77 -13.80 -11.78
N GLY A 232 -31.96 -13.61 -11.17
CA GLY A 232 -33.25 -13.89 -11.81
C GLY A 232 -33.67 -15.37 -11.85
N GLN A 233 -32.86 -16.28 -11.29
CA GLN A 233 -33.16 -17.71 -11.23
C GLN A 233 -33.57 -18.13 -9.81
N ALA A 234 -34.58 -18.97 -9.70
CA ALA A 234 -34.98 -19.56 -8.43
C ALA A 234 -34.02 -20.70 -8.06
N VAL A 235 -33.38 -20.59 -6.91
CA VAL A 235 -32.46 -21.60 -6.37
C VAL A 235 -33.03 -22.11 -5.06
N GLN A 236 -33.20 -23.44 -4.95
CA GLN A 236 -33.50 -24.10 -3.68
C GLN A 236 -32.19 -24.54 -3.02
N LEU A 237 -32.02 -24.20 -1.76
CA LEU A 237 -30.86 -24.57 -0.98
C LEU A 237 -31.04 -25.97 -0.36
N HIS A 238 -30.01 -26.79 -0.44
CA HIS A 238 -29.90 -28.10 0.23
C HIS A 238 -28.60 -28.10 1.05
N THR A 239 -28.62 -27.37 2.16
CA THR A 239 -27.44 -27.09 2.95
C THR A 239 -27.11 -28.13 4.01
N LEU A 240 -28.08 -28.98 4.36
CA LEU A 240 -27.84 -30.09 5.28
C LEU A 240 -26.91 -31.14 4.64
N GLY A 241 -25.76 -31.36 5.30
CA GLY A 241 -24.76 -32.31 4.82
C GLY A 241 -23.95 -31.84 3.61
N ALA A 242 -24.09 -30.57 3.19
CA ALA A 242 -23.28 -30.00 2.15
C ALA A 242 -21.83 -29.86 2.59
N ALA A 243 -20.90 -30.14 1.69
CA ALA A 243 -19.48 -29.87 1.93
C ALA A 243 -19.26 -28.37 2.07
N VAL A 244 -18.59 -27.96 3.15
CA VAL A 244 -18.20 -26.56 3.38
C VAL A 244 -16.76 -26.38 2.92
N ILE A 245 -16.54 -25.50 1.95
CA ILE A 245 -15.24 -25.20 1.38
C ILE A 245 -14.85 -23.78 1.80
N HIS A 246 -13.77 -23.66 2.57
CA HIS A 246 -13.22 -22.35 2.92
C HIS A 246 -12.24 -21.89 1.83
N HIS A 247 -12.50 -20.74 1.26
CA HIS A 247 -11.55 -20.07 0.37
C HIS A 247 -10.85 -18.97 1.14
N ASP A 248 -9.69 -19.30 1.71
CA ASP A 248 -8.86 -18.33 2.41
C ASP A 248 -8.19 -17.35 1.43
N PRO A 249 -7.85 -16.12 1.90
CA PRO A 249 -7.09 -15.17 1.10
C PRO A 249 -5.77 -15.76 0.60
N ASP A 250 -5.61 -15.79 -0.72
CA ASP A 250 -4.38 -16.28 -1.37
C ASP A 250 -3.20 -15.31 -1.19
N TRP A 251 -2.00 -15.73 -1.61
CA TRP A 251 -0.79 -14.92 -1.51
C TRP A 251 -0.93 -13.55 -2.23
N ARG A 252 -1.70 -13.51 -3.32
CA ARG A 252 -1.97 -12.28 -4.08
C ARG A 252 -2.80 -11.30 -3.25
N THR A 253 -3.86 -11.77 -2.60
CA THR A 253 -4.69 -10.96 -1.70
C THR A 253 -3.86 -10.45 -0.52
N GLN A 254 -3.02 -11.31 0.07
CA GLN A 254 -2.14 -10.92 1.17
C GLN A 254 -1.13 -9.85 0.73
N LEU A 255 -0.49 -10.03 -0.43
CA LEU A 255 0.41 -9.04 -1.00
C LEU A 255 -0.31 -7.72 -1.25
N LEU A 256 -1.49 -7.78 -1.87
CA LEU A 256 -2.30 -6.58 -2.17
C LEU A 256 -2.72 -5.86 -0.88
N SER A 257 -3.11 -6.59 0.17
CA SER A 257 -3.48 -6.00 1.46
C SER A 257 -2.32 -5.25 2.12
N VAL A 258 -1.10 -5.79 2.02
CA VAL A 258 0.11 -5.12 2.52
C VAL A 258 0.44 -3.88 1.69
N ILE A 259 0.44 -3.99 0.36
CA ILE A 259 0.81 -2.87 -0.53
C ILE A 259 -0.21 -1.73 -0.45
N THR A 260 -1.51 -2.05 -0.37
CA THR A 260 -2.58 -1.03 -0.28
C THR A 260 -2.79 -0.48 1.13
N HIS A 261 -1.93 -0.84 2.10
CA HIS A 261 -1.94 -0.17 3.39
C HIS A 261 -1.29 1.21 3.27
N PRO A 262 -1.94 2.31 3.69
CA PRO A 262 -1.43 3.68 3.49
C PRO A 262 0.00 3.90 3.99
N SER A 263 0.33 3.36 5.16
CA SER A 263 1.68 3.45 5.74
C SER A 263 2.73 2.76 4.86
N VAL A 264 2.38 1.59 4.29
CA VAL A 264 3.30 0.84 3.40
C VAL A 264 3.47 1.56 2.08
N ALA A 265 2.39 2.13 1.51
CA ALA A 265 2.46 2.93 0.30
C ALA A 265 3.41 4.13 0.46
N LEU A 266 3.33 4.85 1.60
CA LEU A 266 4.24 5.95 1.92
C LEU A 266 5.69 5.47 2.04
N ILE A 267 5.94 4.37 2.75
CA ILE A 267 7.30 3.78 2.90
C ILE A 267 7.85 3.36 1.54
N LEU A 268 7.06 2.67 0.72
CA LEU A 268 7.47 2.25 -0.63
C LEU A 268 7.83 3.45 -1.51
N MET A 269 7.03 4.51 -1.47
CA MET A 269 7.30 5.75 -2.19
C MET A 269 8.63 6.38 -1.72
N MET A 270 8.87 6.43 -0.41
CA MET A 270 10.12 6.96 0.17
C MET A 270 11.34 6.15 -0.24
N ILE A 271 11.28 4.81 -0.10
CA ILE A 271 12.36 3.92 -0.55
C ILE A 271 12.60 4.09 -2.05
N GLY A 272 11.51 4.22 -2.83
CA GLY A 272 11.56 4.43 -4.26
C GLY A 272 12.32 5.69 -4.64
N ILE A 273 11.92 6.83 -4.10
CA ILE A 273 12.52 8.13 -4.41
C ILE A 273 13.98 8.18 -3.94
N TYR A 274 14.28 7.75 -2.72
CA TYR A 274 15.66 7.78 -2.20
C TYR A 274 16.57 6.76 -2.87
N GLY A 275 16.06 5.58 -3.23
CA GLY A 275 16.82 4.57 -3.97
C GLY A 275 17.26 5.07 -5.36
N LEU A 276 16.32 5.68 -6.10
CA LEU A 276 16.64 6.33 -7.39
C LEU A 276 17.59 7.50 -7.22
N PHE A 277 17.37 8.36 -6.21
CA PHE A 277 18.24 9.48 -5.93
C PHE A 277 19.67 9.03 -5.60
N PHE A 278 19.81 7.96 -4.79
CA PHE A 278 21.14 7.40 -4.46
C PHE A 278 21.88 6.89 -5.69
N GLU A 279 21.17 6.22 -6.61
CA GLU A 279 21.76 5.75 -7.87
C GLU A 279 22.22 6.91 -8.77
N PHE A 280 21.43 8.00 -8.84
CA PHE A 280 21.85 9.19 -9.61
C PHE A 280 23.09 9.87 -9.03
N VAL A 281 23.25 9.87 -7.71
CA VAL A 281 24.42 10.48 -7.04
C VAL A 281 25.65 9.56 -7.10
N ASN A 282 25.43 8.23 -7.10
CA ASN A 282 26.51 7.23 -7.12
C ASN A 282 26.27 6.21 -8.25
N PRO A 283 26.44 6.63 -9.53
CA PRO A 283 26.17 5.77 -10.66
C PRO A 283 27.09 4.55 -10.67
N GLY A 284 26.51 3.36 -10.90
CA GLY A 284 27.23 2.10 -11.02
C GLY A 284 26.96 1.08 -9.92
N THR A 285 26.21 1.43 -8.87
CA THR A 285 25.80 0.45 -7.85
C THR A 285 24.63 -0.43 -8.30
N ALA A 286 23.79 0.05 -9.22
CA ALA A 286 22.61 -0.55 -9.85
C ALA A 286 21.51 -1.05 -8.88
N VAL A 287 21.88 -1.62 -7.72
CA VAL A 287 20.94 -2.24 -6.77
C VAL A 287 19.96 -1.23 -6.17
N PRO A 288 20.38 -0.06 -5.64
CA PRO A 288 19.45 0.92 -5.09
C PRO A 288 18.49 1.49 -6.15
N GLY A 289 19.00 1.69 -7.38
CA GLY A 289 18.19 2.18 -8.49
C GLY A 289 17.08 1.21 -8.89
N VAL A 290 17.41 -0.07 -9.05
CA VAL A 290 16.45 -1.12 -9.41
C VAL A 290 15.41 -1.31 -8.31
N LEU A 291 15.85 -1.49 -7.06
CA LEU A 291 14.94 -1.62 -5.92
C LEU A 291 14.08 -0.37 -5.74
N GLY A 292 14.70 0.80 -5.89
CA GLY A 292 13.99 2.08 -5.83
C GLY A 292 12.91 2.21 -6.90
N GLY A 293 13.21 1.83 -8.14
CA GLY A 293 12.24 1.83 -9.23
C GLY A 293 11.06 0.90 -8.96
N ILE A 294 11.32 -0.32 -8.49
CA ILE A 294 10.27 -1.29 -8.12
C ILE A 294 9.40 -0.73 -6.99
N CYS A 295 10.01 -0.25 -5.89
CA CYS A 295 9.27 0.31 -4.76
C CYS A 295 8.44 1.53 -5.16
N LEU A 296 8.97 2.40 -6.02
CA LEU A 296 8.23 3.58 -6.49
C LEU A 296 7.01 3.18 -7.31
N LEU A 297 7.15 2.25 -8.25
CA LEU A 297 6.02 1.75 -9.05
C LEU A 297 4.96 1.07 -8.20
N LEU A 298 5.36 0.25 -7.21
CA LEU A 298 4.43 -0.37 -6.27
C LEU A 298 3.75 0.69 -5.38
N GLY A 299 4.47 1.70 -4.92
CA GLY A 299 3.91 2.81 -4.14
C GLY A 299 2.90 3.62 -4.96
N LEU A 300 3.20 3.95 -6.21
CA LEU A 300 2.27 4.64 -7.12
C LEU A 300 1.03 3.79 -7.42
N TYR A 301 1.20 2.48 -7.63
CA TYR A 301 0.08 1.55 -7.80
C TYR A 301 -0.81 1.52 -6.55
N ALA A 302 -0.22 1.48 -5.35
CA ALA A 302 -0.97 1.55 -4.09
C ALA A 302 -1.75 2.86 -3.98
N LEU A 303 -1.11 4.01 -4.26
CA LEU A 303 -1.76 5.32 -4.21
C LEU A 303 -2.92 5.44 -5.21
N GLN A 304 -2.85 4.77 -6.37
CA GLN A 304 -3.95 4.74 -7.34
C GLN A 304 -5.20 4.03 -6.80
N LEU A 305 -5.01 3.02 -5.95
CA LEU A 305 -6.11 2.25 -5.34
C LEU A 305 -6.68 2.91 -4.09
N LEU A 306 -5.95 3.86 -3.50
CA LEU A 306 -6.30 4.56 -2.27
C LEU A 306 -6.95 5.91 -2.58
N PRO A 307 -7.89 6.37 -1.76
CA PRO A 307 -8.43 7.73 -1.86
C PRO A 307 -7.41 8.73 -1.29
N VAL A 308 -6.41 9.10 -2.08
CA VAL A 308 -5.36 10.02 -1.67
C VAL A 308 -5.66 11.47 -2.02
N ASN A 309 -5.21 12.38 -1.15
CA ASN A 309 -5.21 13.80 -1.46
C ASN A 309 -3.97 14.16 -2.27
N TYR A 310 -4.17 14.54 -3.53
CA TYR A 310 -3.07 14.92 -4.44
C TYR A 310 -2.26 16.14 -3.96
N ALA A 311 -2.87 17.06 -3.18
CA ALA A 311 -2.13 18.15 -2.57
C ALA A 311 -1.16 17.63 -1.51
N GLY A 312 -1.54 16.58 -0.76
CA GLY A 312 -0.65 15.88 0.16
C GLY A 312 0.54 15.24 -0.57
N VAL A 313 0.29 14.56 -1.70
CA VAL A 313 1.36 14.00 -2.55
C VAL A 313 2.31 15.11 -3.02
N ALA A 314 1.77 16.22 -3.53
CA ALA A 314 2.57 17.34 -4.00
C ALA A 314 3.43 17.96 -2.89
N LEU A 315 2.88 18.12 -1.69
CA LEU A 315 3.62 18.62 -0.52
C LEU A 315 4.73 17.67 -0.08
N ILE A 316 4.51 16.35 -0.11
CA ILE A 316 5.55 15.36 0.19
C ILE A 316 6.69 15.47 -0.82
N LEU A 317 6.37 15.50 -2.12
CA LEU A 317 7.37 15.63 -3.19
C LEU A 317 8.14 16.96 -3.09
N LEU A 318 7.44 18.05 -2.80
CA LEU A 318 8.05 19.35 -2.56
C LEU A 318 8.98 19.32 -1.33
N GLY A 319 8.53 18.68 -0.26
CA GLY A 319 9.32 18.50 0.96
C GLY A 319 10.63 17.74 0.71
N ILE A 320 10.54 16.63 -0.03
CA ILE A 320 11.72 15.85 -0.44
C ILE A 320 12.63 16.70 -1.35
N ALA A 321 12.06 17.43 -2.32
CA ALA A 321 12.84 18.29 -3.21
C ALA A 321 13.60 19.38 -2.43
N PHE A 322 12.98 20.00 -1.44
CA PHE A 322 13.63 20.99 -0.58
C PHE A 322 14.74 20.38 0.28
N MET A 323 14.50 19.21 0.87
CA MET A 323 15.52 18.51 1.63
C MET A 323 16.72 18.11 0.75
N VAL A 324 16.47 17.68 -0.49
CA VAL A 324 17.52 17.37 -1.47
C VAL A 324 18.24 18.65 -1.88
N ALA A 325 17.53 19.74 -2.15
CA ALA A 325 18.12 21.03 -2.54
C ALA A 325 19.07 21.58 -1.46
N GLU A 326 18.74 21.44 -0.17
CA GLU A 326 19.61 21.85 0.95
C GLU A 326 20.97 21.14 0.91
N ALA A 327 21.04 19.89 0.41
CA ALA A 327 22.30 19.17 0.28
C ALA A 327 23.24 19.80 -0.75
N PHE A 328 22.73 20.53 -1.73
CA PHE A 328 23.51 21.18 -2.79
C PHE A 328 23.65 22.70 -2.61
N LEU A 329 22.66 23.31 -1.96
CA LEU A 329 22.58 24.75 -1.71
C LEU A 329 22.58 24.99 -0.20
N PRO A 330 23.74 25.10 0.45
CA PRO A 330 23.80 25.25 1.90
C PRO A 330 23.19 26.59 2.33
N THR A 331 21.90 26.52 2.73
CA THR A 331 21.14 27.67 3.20
C THR A 331 21.03 27.73 4.73
N PHE A 332 21.99 27.12 5.43
CA PHE A 332 22.01 27.01 6.90
C PHE A 332 20.78 26.31 7.50
N GLY A 333 20.20 25.37 6.73
CA GLY A 333 19.08 24.56 7.19
C GLY A 333 17.69 25.13 6.93
N VAL A 334 17.57 26.34 6.37
CA VAL A 334 16.26 27.00 6.16
C VAL A 334 15.39 26.23 5.16
N ILE A 335 15.95 25.89 4.00
CA ILE A 335 15.21 25.12 2.98
C ILE A 335 14.97 23.69 3.48
N GLY A 336 15.94 23.07 4.15
CA GLY A 336 15.82 21.74 4.73
C GLY A 336 14.72 21.65 5.79
N PHE A 337 14.62 22.63 6.68
CA PHE A 337 13.56 22.73 7.66
C PHE A 337 12.19 22.91 6.97
N GLY A 338 12.09 23.81 6.00
CA GLY A 338 10.88 23.97 5.17
C GLY A 338 10.48 22.66 4.48
N GLY A 339 11.47 21.88 4.03
CA GLY A 339 11.30 20.55 3.46
C GLY A 339 10.68 19.55 4.44
N ILE A 340 11.18 19.51 5.68
CA ILE A 340 10.63 18.65 6.75
C ILE A 340 9.17 19.05 7.06
N VAL A 341 8.89 20.33 7.21
CA VAL A 341 7.54 20.83 7.48
C VAL A 341 6.61 20.46 6.32
N SER A 342 7.01 20.72 5.07
CA SER A 342 6.21 20.38 3.90
C SER A 342 5.93 18.88 3.80
N PHE A 343 6.94 18.03 4.09
CA PHE A 343 6.80 16.58 4.11
C PHE A 343 5.81 16.11 5.18
N VAL A 344 5.95 16.61 6.41
CA VAL A 344 5.06 16.22 7.53
C VAL A 344 3.62 16.65 7.26
N VAL A 345 3.40 17.90 6.85
CA VAL A 345 2.08 18.42 6.49
C VAL A 345 1.49 17.62 5.34
N GLY A 346 2.28 17.35 4.29
CA GLY A 346 1.86 16.54 3.15
C GLY A 346 1.47 15.11 3.53
N ALA A 347 2.23 14.47 4.42
CA ALA A 347 1.96 13.11 4.89
C ALA A 347 0.71 13.03 5.78
N VAL A 348 0.44 14.06 6.58
CA VAL A 348 -0.80 14.18 7.37
C VAL A 348 -2.01 14.36 6.45
N ILE A 349 -1.90 15.23 5.45
CA ILE A 349 -2.98 15.51 4.49
C ILE A 349 -3.18 14.36 3.49
N LEU A 350 -2.15 13.55 3.22
CA LEU A 350 -2.16 12.49 2.22
C LEU A 350 -3.35 11.54 2.39
N MET A 351 -3.60 11.13 3.63
CA MET A 351 -4.68 10.22 4.01
C MET A 351 -5.41 10.80 5.22
N ASP A 352 -6.25 11.79 4.97
CA ASP A 352 -7.18 12.30 5.96
C ASP A 352 -8.46 11.44 5.88
N THR A 353 -8.59 10.49 6.82
CA THR A 353 -9.70 9.55 6.87
C THR A 353 -10.12 9.25 8.29
N ASP A 354 -11.44 9.27 8.53
CA ASP A 354 -12.06 8.88 9.80
C ASP A 354 -12.24 7.35 9.92
N VAL A 355 -11.80 6.56 8.91
CA VAL A 355 -11.87 5.09 8.98
C VAL A 355 -10.85 4.60 10.00
N PRO A 356 -11.28 3.97 11.12
CA PRO A 356 -10.36 3.52 12.16
C PRO A 356 -9.32 2.55 11.62
N GLY A 357 -8.04 2.83 11.89
CA GLY A 357 -6.93 1.97 11.47
C GLY A 357 -6.45 2.17 10.02
N TYR A 358 -7.07 3.08 9.24
CA TYR A 358 -6.71 3.29 7.83
C TYR A 358 -5.96 4.60 7.56
N GLY A 359 -5.62 5.36 8.60
CA GLY A 359 -4.77 6.55 8.53
C GLY A 359 -3.28 6.22 8.67
N ILE A 360 -2.42 7.20 8.37
CA ILE A 360 -0.99 7.10 8.61
C ILE A 360 -0.69 7.59 10.03
N PRO A 361 -0.16 6.75 10.93
CA PRO A 361 0.12 7.16 12.30
C PRO A 361 1.17 8.27 12.35
N LEU A 362 0.90 9.33 13.14
CA LEU A 362 1.82 10.47 13.30
C LEU A 362 3.25 10.06 13.71
N PRO A 363 3.45 9.07 14.62
CA PRO A 363 4.81 8.60 14.93
C PRO A 363 5.58 8.06 13.73
N LEU A 364 4.89 7.40 12.79
CA LEU A 364 5.52 6.92 11.54
C LEU A 364 5.92 8.09 10.65
N ILE A 365 5.07 9.11 10.50
CA ILE A 365 5.38 10.31 9.71
C ILE A 365 6.61 11.02 10.26
N VAL A 366 6.64 11.25 11.59
CA VAL A 366 7.78 11.88 12.25
C VAL A 366 9.04 11.03 12.12
N GLY A 367 8.91 9.70 12.31
CA GLY A 367 10.04 8.77 12.13
C GLY A 367 10.63 8.84 10.71
N LEU A 368 9.77 8.81 9.69
CA LEU A 368 10.21 8.94 8.30
C LEU A 368 10.85 10.30 8.00
N ALA A 369 10.31 11.39 8.54
CA ALA A 369 10.90 12.72 8.38
C ALA A 369 12.30 12.81 9.01
N VAL A 370 12.49 12.26 10.20
CA VAL A 370 13.80 12.21 10.89
C VAL A 370 14.79 11.35 10.11
N VAL A 371 14.39 10.15 9.68
CA VAL A 371 15.24 9.25 8.88
C VAL A 371 15.63 9.94 7.56
N SER A 372 14.70 10.63 6.90
CA SER A 372 14.95 11.37 5.67
C SER A 372 15.95 12.49 5.89
N ALA A 373 15.78 13.29 6.94
CA ALA A 373 16.71 14.38 7.28
C ALA A 373 18.12 13.85 7.58
N LEU A 374 18.24 12.76 8.36
CA LEU A 374 19.52 12.14 8.68
C LEU A 374 20.21 11.55 7.44
N LEU A 375 19.44 10.86 6.59
CA LEU A 375 19.97 10.29 5.34
C LEU A 375 20.55 11.39 4.45
N LEU A 376 19.78 12.46 4.23
CA LEU A 376 20.19 13.57 3.36
C LEU A 376 21.36 14.36 3.96
N ALA A 377 21.38 14.60 5.28
CA ALA A 377 22.51 15.21 5.96
C ALA A 377 23.81 14.36 5.80
N THR A 378 23.67 13.03 5.89
CA THR A 378 24.79 12.11 5.68
C THR A 378 25.30 12.17 4.26
N LEU A 379 24.40 12.09 3.26
CA LEU A 379 24.76 12.19 1.84
C LEU A 379 25.41 13.54 1.51
N ALA A 380 24.86 14.66 2.04
CA ALA A 380 25.44 15.99 1.88
C ALA A 380 26.85 16.06 2.47
N SER A 381 27.06 15.52 3.67
CA SER A 381 28.37 15.49 4.30
C SER A 381 29.42 14.69 3.49
N MET A 382 28.98 13.55 2.92
CA MET A 382 29.82 12.74 2.04
C MET A 382 30.18 13.48 0.73
N ALA A 383 29.18 14.13 0.11
CA ALA A 383 29.40 14.92 -1.11
C ALA A 383 30.37 16.11 -0.87
N LEU A 384 30.22 16.82 0.25
CA LEU A 384 31.12 17.90 0.65
C LEU A 384 32.53 17.39 0.89
N ARG A 385 32.71 16.28 1.60
CA ARG A 385 34.04 15.65 1.81
C ARG A 385 34.66 15.18 0.50
N ALA A 386 33.87 14.65 -0.44
CA ALA A 386 34.35 14.25 -1.76
C ALA A 386 34.84 15.47 -2.57
N ARG A 387 34.14 16.61 -2.50
CA ARG A 387 34.56 17.86 -3.14
C ARG A 387 35.80 18.47 -2.49
N GLN A 388 36.01 18.32 -1.18
CA GLN A 388 37.19 18.83 -0.45
C GLN A 388 38.44 17.94 -0.63
N ARG A 389 38.31 16.72 -1.16
CA ARG A 389 39.48 15.93 -1.54
C ARG A 389 40.18 16.69 -2.66
N GLN A 390 41.32 17.31 -2.32
CA GLN A 390 42.19 17.95 -3.30
C GLN A 390 42.44 16.94 -4.43
N GLN A 391 42.22 17.38 -5.65
CA GLN A 391 42.61 16.60 -6.82
C GLN A 391 44.12 16.49 -6.76
N VAL A 392 44.61 15.30 -6.41
CA VAL A 392 46.05 14.95 -6.47
C VAL A 392 46.42 14.69 -7.95
N ALA A 393 45.87 15.46 -8.85
CA ALA A 393 46.15 15.35 -10.27
C ALA A 393 46.84 16.64 -10.76
N GLY A 394 48.05 16.52 -11.14
CA GLY A 394 48.78 17.46 -11.99
C GLY A 394 49.94 18.20 -11.32
N ASP A 395 49.73 19.04 -10.33
CA ASP A 395 50.81 19.88 -9.76
C ASP A 395 50.99 19.74 -8.24
N ALA A 396 50.01 19.13 -7.56
CA ALA A 396 50.04 18.94 -6.11
C ALA A 396 51.12 17.91 -5.72
N GLY A 397 52.22 18.41 -5.21
CA GLY A 397 53.37 17.64 -4.78
C GLY A 397 54.60 17.71 -5.69
N LEU A 398 54.51 18.30 -6.89
CA LEU A 398 55.69 18.56 -7.72
C LEU A 398 56.37 19.85 -7.30
N VAL A 399 55.66 20.94 -7.21
CA VAL A 399 56.19 22.24 -6.76
C VAL A 399 56.50 22.20 -5.27
N GLY A 400 57.68 22.62 -4.88
CA GLY A 400 58.20 22.55 -3.52
C GLY A 400 58.96 21.27 -3.18
N SER A 401 58.88 20.22 -4.02
CA SER A 401 59.63 18.98 -3.81
C SER A 401 61.14 19.20 -3.97
N VAL A 402 61.92 18.46 -3.19
CA VAL A 402 63.39 18.44 -3.28
C VAL A 402 63.81 17.08 -3.85
N THR A 403 64.60 17.10 -4.91
CA THR A 403 65.10 15.89 -5.57
C THR A 403 66.49 16.09 -6.10
N ALA A 404 67.20 15.02 -6.41
CA ALA A 404 68.55 15.11 -6.96
C ALA A 404 68.54 15.14 -8.51
N ILE A 405 69.44 15.88 -9.13
CA ILE A 405 69.67 15.86 -10.57
C ILE A 405 70.21 14.48 -10.96
N THR A 406 69.44 13.74 -11.82
CA THR A 406 69.87 12.42 -12.31
C THR A 406 70.82 12.51 -13.48
N ALA A 407 70.65 13.50 -14.35
CA ALA A 407 71.57 13.76 -15.49
C ALA A 407 71.53 15.25 -15.88
N VAL A 408 72.62 15.78 -16.38
CA VAL A 408 72.73 17.13 -16.98
C VAL A 408 72.82 16.98 -18.48
N GLN A 409 72.15 17.85 -19.22
CA GLN A 409 72.10 17.80 -20.69
C GLN A 409 73.50 18.18 -21.24
N THR A 410 74.05 17.31 -22.17
CA THR A 410 75.32 17.55 -22.80
C THR A 410 75.27 18.85 -23.62
N GLY A 411 76.12 19.82 -23.32
CA GLY A 411 76.20 21.12 -24.02
C GLY A 411 75.30 22.24 -23.43
N ASN A 412 74.48 21.95 -22.43
CA ASN A 412 73.71 22.98 -21.73
C ASN A 412 73.66 22.68 -20.24
N PRO A 413 74.48 23.30 -19.41
CA PRO A 413 74.50 23.02 -17.97
C PRO A 413 73.29 23.54 -17.19
N TYR A 414 72.39 24.29 -17.79
CA TYR A 414 71.18 24.80 -17.18
C TYR A 414 69.99 23.87 -17.32
N ASN A 415 70.07 22.81 -18.14
CA ASN A 415 69.08 21.80 -18.38
C ASN A 415 69.55 20.45 -17.84
N GLY A 416 68.64 19.73 -17.24
CA GLY A 416 68.88 18.39 -16.70
C GLY A 416 67.62 17.57 -16.57
N TRP A 417 67.78 16.47 -15.87
CA TRP A 417 66.65 15.51 -15.60
C TRP A 417 66.63 15.19 -14.12
N VAL A 418 65.45 15.06 -13.59
CA VAL A 418 65.20 14.60 -12.22
C VAL A 418 64.22 13.43 -12.24
N LEU A 419 64.29 12.54 -11.27
CA LEU A 419 63.30 11.54 -10.99
C LEU A 419 62.40 12.05 -9.86
N LEU A 420 61.13 12.28 -10.15
CA LEU A 420 60.18 12.78 -9.18
C LEU A 420 58.87 12.00 -9.28
N GLN A 421 58.40 11.45 -8.19
CA GLN A 421 57.19 10.59 -8.15
C GLN A 421 57.19 9.39 -9.10
N GLY A 422 58.41 8.86 -9.40
CA GLY A 422 58.57 7.72 -10.31
C GLY A 422 58.63 8.06 -11.78
N GLU A 423 58.59 9.36 -12.15
CA GLU A 423 58.67 9.84 -13.53
C GLU A 423 59.93 10.68 -13.74
N HIS A 424 60.51 10.61 -14.96
CA HIS A 424 61.63 11.45 -15.37
C HIS A 424 61.12 12.80 -15.88
N TRP A 425 61.46 13.84 -15.19
CA TRP A 425 61.11 15.22 -15.54
C TRP A 425 62.32 15.98 -16.06
N GLN A 426 62.13 16.71 -17.14
CA GLN A 426 63.15 17.68 -17.59
C GLN A 426 63.08 18.91 -16.70
N VAL A 427 64.23 19.39 -16.30
CA VAL A 427 64.37 20.57 -15.43
C VAL A 427 65.20 21.69 -16.09
N LEU A 428 64.81 22.94 -15.78
CA LEU A 428 65.50 24.16 -16.14
C LEU A 428 65.88 24.90 -14.86
N SER A 429 67.14 25.33 -14.78
CA SER A 429 67.66 26.09 -13.66
C SER A 429 68.27 27.42 -14.13
N ALA A 430 68.22 28.44 -13.29
CA ALA A 430 68.89 29.69 -13.52
C ALA A 430 70.43 29.62 -13.23
N THR A 431 70.87 28.56 -12.52
CA THR A 431 72.30 28.29 -12.18
C THR A 431 72.74 26.97 -12.80
N PRO A 432 74.02 26.79 -13.16
CA PRO A 432 74.54 25.56 -13.71
C PRO A 432 74.31 24.39 -12.76
N LEU A 433 73.69 23.26 -13.32
CA LEU A 433 73.35 22.03 -12.62
C LEU A 433 74.56 21.08 -12.63
N GLN A 434 74.62 20.25 -11.55
CA GLN A 434 75.61 19.17 -11.45
C GLN A 434 74.82 17.88 -11.13
N THR A 435 75.22 16.73 -11.69
CA THR A 435 74.65 15.46 -11.37
C THR A 435 74.82 15.14 -9.89
N GLY A 436 73.73 14.72 -9.24
CA GLY A 436 73.65 14.49 -7.79
C GLY A 436 73.32 15.74 -6.95
N GLN A 437 73.25 16.91 -7.54
CA GLN A 437 72.91 18.17 -6.85
C GLN A 437 71.45 18.15 -6.44
N LEU A 438 71.17 18.53 -5.18
CA LEU A 438 69.77 18.67 -4.69
C LEU A 438 69.17 19.99 -5.20
N VAL A 439 68.03 19.89 -5.80
CA VAL A 439 67.25 21.03 -6.32
C VAL A 439 65.80 20.98 -5.81
N ARG A 440 65.24 22.19 -5.63
CA ARG A 440 63.82 22.36 -5.26
C ARG A 440 63.04 22.81 -6.50
N VAL A 441 61.92 22.15 -6.75
CA VAL A 441 61.01 22.56 -7.81
C VAL A 441 60.29 23.84 -7.40
N VAL A 442 60.40 24.89 -8.21
CA VAL A 442 59.83 26.23 -7.95
C VAL A 442 58.51 26.39 -8.73
N ALA A 443 58.49 25.91 -10.00
CA ALA A 443 57.35 26.02 -10.86
C ALA A 443 57.31 24.89 -11.91
N ARG A 444 56.14 24.64 -12.50
CA ARG A 444 55.95 23.76 -13.63
C ARG A 444 55.48 24.55 -14.85
N LYS A 445 56.09 24.35 -15.97
CA LYS A 445 55.69 24.91 -17.27
C LYS A 445 55.50 23.77 -18.28
N GLY A 446 54.29 23.24 -18.35
CA GLY A 446 53.99 22.08 -19.19
C GLY A 446 54.70 20.80 -18.72
N LEU A 447 55.61 20.24 -19.53
CA LEU A 447 56.44 19.06 -19.21
C LEU A 447 57.81 19.43 -18.61
N LEU A 448 58.08 20.70 -18.34
CA LEU A 448 59.34 21.21 -17.83
C LEU A 448 59.14 21.74 -16.39
N LEU A 449 60.06 21.40 -15.48
CA LEU A 449 60.09 21.91 -14.13
C LEU A 449 61.15 22.99 -13.99
N GLU A 450 60.82 24.14 -13.46
CA GLU A 450 61.81 25.14 -13.05
C GLU A 450 62.30 24.80 -11.64
N VAL A 451 63.63 24.72 -11.50
CA VAL A 451 64.29 24.35 -10.24
C VAL A 451 65.27 25.36 -9.78
N THR A 452 65.45 25.45 -8.46
CA THR A 452 66.49 26.21 -7.82
C THR A 452 67.33 25.31 -6.91
N THR A 453 68.60 25.69 -6.63
CA THR A 453 69.42 24.96 -5.68
C THR A 453 68.74 24.88 -4.33
N ALA A 454 68.56 23.67 -3.80
CA ALA A 454 68.09 23.47 -2.44
C ALA A 454 69.28 23.69 -1.51
N GLU A 455 69.32 24.82 -0.74
CA GLU A 455 70.27 24.96 0.33
C GLU A 455 70.09 23.80 1.32
N ALA A 456 71.18 23.13 1.65
CA ALA A 456 71.17 22.07 2.67
C ALA A 456 70.68 22.68 3.98
N ALA A 457 69.55 22.22 4.51
CA ALA A 457 69.11 22.61 5.84
C ALA A 457 70.29 22.35 6.84
N PRO A 458 70.58 23.27 7.72
CA PRO A 458 71.61 23.03 8.73
C PRO A 458 71.19 21.79 9.56
N ARG A 459 72.05 20.81 9.65
CA ARG A 459 71.88 19.66 10.54
C ARG A 459 71.90 20.24 11.96
N GLY A 460 70.70 20.39 12.53
CA GLY A 460 70.54 20.68 13.93
C GLY A 460 71.10 19.51 14.73
N GLY A 461 71.96 19.81 15.64
CA GLY A 461 72.58 18.93 16.58
C GLY A 461 71.60 18.37 17.63
#